data_e5c55ff15267dff3dbf458bedbbf7c16
#
_entry.id   e5c55ff15267dff3dbf458bedbbf7c16
#
_cell.length_a   1.000
_cell.length_b   1.000
_cell.length_c   1.000
_cell.angle_alpha   90.00
_cell.angle_beta   90.00
_cell.angle_gamma   90.00
#
_symmetry.space_group_name_H-M   'P 1'
#
loop_
_entity.id
_entity.type
_entity.pdbx_description
1 polymer ?
#
loop_
_entity_poly.entity_id
_entity_poly.type
_entity_poly.pdbx_seq_one_letter_code
_entity_poly.pdbx_strand_id
1 'polypeptide(L)'
;MCSSDLVTKAIREDPPLAMKEGNIIRDGYNEEVDKLRRAKSDGKDWLAKLENDEREKTGIKNLKIKYNKVFGYYLEVTNSYKDLVPDYYTRKQTLANAERYITPELKELEDMILGAEDKLYALEYELYSEVRETIAGQVERIQQTAKAVAALDAFSSLALVAERNHYVRPKVNEGGVIDIKGGRHPVVEQMID
;
A
#
# COMPACT_ATOMS: atom_id res chain seq x y z
N MET A 1 21.85 3.00 -8.93
CA MET A 1 20.87 2.09 -8.33
C MET A 1 19.86 1.72 -9.41
N CYS A 2 19.55 0.44 -9.59
CA CYS A 2 18.57 0.00 -10.60
C CYS A 2 17.18 0.49 -10.15
N SER A 3 16.30 0.84 -11.10
CA SER A 3 14.93 1.29 -10.79
C SER A 3 14.14 0.23 -10.02
N SER A 4 14.35 -1.06 -10.32
CA SER A 4 13.76 -2.17 -9.59
C SER A 4 14.27 -2.25 -8.14
N ASP A 5 15.58 -2.02 -7.91
CA ASP A 5 16.16 -2.01 -6.56
C ASP A 5 15.57 -0.89 -5.70
N LEU A 6 15.31 0.28 -6.31
CA LEU A 6 14.70 1.40 -5.61
C LEU A 6 13.29 1.06 -5.16
N VAL A 7 12.45 0.53 -6.07
CA VAL A 7 11.08 0.10 -5.75
C VAL A 7 11.08 -0.95 -4.65
N THR A 8 11.90 -1.99 -4.80
CA THR A 8 11.98 -3.10 -3.83
C THR A 8 12.42 -2.63 -2.44
N LYS A 9 13.29 -1.61 -2.36
CA LYS A 9 13.74 -1.06 -1.09
C LYS A 9 12.74 -0.11 -0.45
N ALA A 10 12.08 0.73 -1.27
CA ALA A 10 11.25 1.82 -0.77
C ALA A 10 9.80 1.43 -0.55
N ILE A 11 9.24 0.59 -1.42
CA ILE A 11 7.81 0.26 -1.45
C ILE A 11 7.59 -1.13 -0.84
N ARG A 12 6.50 -1.31 -0.11
CA ARG A 12 6.09 -2.62 0.44
C ARG A 12 5.74 -3.59 -0.68
N GLU A 13 5.81 -4.89 -0.41
CA GLU A 13 5.46 -5.92 -1.40
C GLU A 13 3.97 -5.92 -1.77
N ASP A 14 3.12 -5.61 -0.79
CA ASP A 14 1.68 -5.53 -0.97
C ASP A 14 1.19 -4.14 -0.47
N PRO A 15 1.41 -3.09 -1.27
CA PRO A 15 0.98 -1.75 -0.91
C PRO A 15 -0.53 -1.60 -1.13
N PRO A 16 -1.22 -0.75 -0.36
CA PRO A 16 -2.63 -0.47 -0.56
C PRO A 16 -2.87 0.20 -1.92
N LEU A 17 -4.06 0.02 -2.49
CA LEU A 17 -4.44 0.60 -3.78
C LEU A 17 -4.57 2.12 -3.73
N ALA A 18 -4.97 2.68 -2.59
CA ALA A 18 -5.18 4.10 -2.44
C ALA A 18 -4.12 4.73 -1.54
N MET A 19 -3.49 5.80 -2.01
CA MET A 19 -2.51 6.59 -1.26
C MET A 19 -3.02 7.06 0.11
N LYS A 20 -4.32 7.31 0.22
CA LYS A 20 -4.98 7.76 1.46
C LYS A 20 -5.01 6.72 2.58
N GLU A 21 -4.74 5.48 2.27
CA GLU A 21 -4.69 4.39 3.25
C GLU A 21 -3.36 4.37 4.01
N GLY A 22 -2.33 5.05 3.48
CA GLY A 22 -0.97 5.01 4.01
C GLY A 22 -0.33 3.63 3.90
N ASN A 23 0.73 3.39 4.66
CA ASN A 23 1.40 2.09 4.72
C ASN A 23 2.01 1.62 3.38
N ILE A 24 2.52 2.58 2.60
CA ILE A 24 3.11 2.36 1.27
C ILE A 24 4.61 2.11 1.38
N ILE A 25 5.27 2.87 2.23
CA ILE A 25 6.73 2.83 2.40
C ILE A 25 7.12 1.60 3.20
N ARG A 26 8.18 0.91 2.77
CA ARG A 26 8.71 -0.28 3.45
C ARG A 26 9.33 0.08 4.80
N ASP A 27 9.16 -0.79 5.80
CA ASP A 27 9.79 -0.64 7.11
C ASP A 27 11.31 -0.64 6.95
N GLY A 28 11.98 0.27 7.66
CA GLY A 28 13.43 0.45 7.59
C GLY A 28 13.92 1.29 6.40
N TYR A 29 13.04 1.77 5.52
CA TYR A 29 13.42 2.66 4.43
C TYR A 29 13.68 4.10 4.92
N ASN A 30 12.88 4.57 5.86
CA ASN A 30 13.01 5.91 6.46
C ASN A 30 12.76 5.84 7.97
N GLU A 31 13.72 6.30 8.75
CA GLU A 31 13.66 6.23 10.23
C GLU A 31 12.49 7.02 10.83
N GLU A 32 12.13 8.14 10.22
CA GLU A 32 11.04 8.98 10.72
C GLU A 32 9.67 8.33 10.46
N VAL A 33 9.48 7.67 9.31
CA VAL A 33 8.31 6.83 9.05
C VAL A 33 8.18 5.74 10.11
N ASP A 34 9.27 5.07 10.44
CA ASP A 34 9.26 3.99 11.43
C ASP A 34 8.96 4.51 12.85
N LYS A 35 9.43 5.71 13.20
CA LYS A 35 9.12 6.37 14.47
C LYS A 35 7.65 6.74 14.57
N LEU A 36 7.09 7.34 13.50
CA LEU A 36 5.68 7.74 13.46
C LEU A 36 4.75 6.52 13.48
N ARG A 37 5.11 5.41 12.84
CA ARG A 37 4.37 4.14 12.93
C ARG A 37 4.36 3.58 14.34
N ARG A 38 5.51 3.61 15.03
CA ARG A 38 5.58 3.20 16.43
C ARG A 38 4.71 4.08 17.32
N ALA A 39 4.80 5.40 17.16
CA ALA A 39 3.96 6.32 17.92
C ALA A 39 2.45 6.06 17.72
N LYS A 40 2.03 5.72 16.50
CA LYS A 40 0.64 5.31 16.20
C LYS A 40 0.29 3.96 16.84
N SER A 41 1.20 2.99 16.87
CA SER A 41 1.00 1.69 17.52
C SER A 41 0.91 1.85 19.04
N ASP A 42 1.90 2.53 19.63
CA ASP A 42 1.96 2.78 21.07
C ASP A 42 0.74 3.57 21.56
N GLY A 43 0.20 4.48 20.71
CA GLY A 43 -1.00 5.23 20.99
C GLY A 43 -2.25 4.35 21.23
N LYS A 44 -2.36 3.20 20.55
CA LYS A 44 -3.44 2.23 20.80
C LYS A 44 -3.28 1.56 22.17
N ASP A 45 -2.05 1.22 22.53
CA ASP A 45 -1.75 0.61 23.81
C ASP A 45 -2.00 1.60 24.96
N TRP A 46 -1.66 2.88 24.76
CA TRP A 46 -1.97 3.94 25.72
C TRP A 46 -3.47 4.16 25.90
N LEU A 47 -4.26 4.13 24.80
CA LEU A 47 -5.72 4.20 24.88
C LEU A 47 -6.31 3.01 25.63
N ALA A 48 -5.83 1.80 25.39
CA ALA A 48 -6.24 0.60 26.11
C ALA A 48 -5.90 0.67 27.60
N LYS A 49 -4.71 1.19 27.93
CA LYS A 49 -4.28 1.43 29.30
C LYS A 49 -5.17 2.46 29.97
N LEU A 50 -5.40 3.62 29.34
CA LEU A 50 -6.29 4.66 29.87
C LEU A 50 -7.70 4.13 30.10
N GLU A 51 -8.24 3.31 29.19
CA GLU A 51 -9.55 2.67 29.36
C GLU A 51 -9.61 1.79 30.61
N ASN A 52 -8.57 1.01 30.88
CA ASN A 52 -8.50 0.15 32.05
C ASN A 52 -8.30 0.98 33.34
N ASP A 53 -7.40 1.95 33.33
CA ASP A 53 -7.15 2.83 34.46
C ASP A 53 -8.43 3.60 34.86
N GLU A 54 -9.17 4.11 33.87
CA GLU A 54 -10.44 4.79 34.13
C GLU A 54 -11.56 3.85 34.62
N ARG A 55 -11.59 2.59 34.14
CA ARG A 55 -12.50 1.58 34.70
C ARG A 55 -12.23 1.29 36.19
N GLU A 56 -10.95 1.17 36.54
CA GLU A 56 -10.53 0.91 37.92
C GLU A 56 -10.82 2.09 38.82
N LYS A 57 -10.49 3.33 38.39
CA LYS A 57 -10.73 4.56 39.16
C LYS A 57 -12.23 4.83 39.41
N THR A 58 -13.05 4.60 38.38
CA THR A 58 -14.48 4.99 38.44
C THR A 58 -15.41 3.85 38.88
N GLY A 59 -14.97 2.60 38.77
CA GLY A 59 -15.81 1.42 38.95
C GLY A 59 -16.82 1.16 37.84
N ILE A 60 -16.73 1.90 36.71
CA ILE A 60 -17.61 1.77 35.54
C ILE A 60 -17.15 0.60 34.70
N LYS A 61 -17.67 -0.59 34.92
CA LYS A 61 -17.21 -1.85 34.27
C LYS A 61 -17.38 -1.88 32.77
N ASN A 62 -18.33 -1.15 32.20
CA ASN A 62 -18.64 -1.14 30.77
C ASN A 62 -18.14 0.12 30.05
N LEU A 63 -17.30 0.93 30.71
CA LEU A 63 -16.64 2.06 30.07
C LEU A 63 -15.79 1.56 28.88
N LYS A 64 -15.92 2.26 27.75
CA LYS A 64 -15.13 1.97 26.53
C LYS A 64 -14.64 3.26 25.89
N ILE A 65 -13.41 3.28 25.46
CA ILE A 65 -12.90 4.32 24.57
C ILE A 65 -13.24 3.93 23.13
N LYS A 66 -13.90 4.83 22.42
CA LYS A 66 -14.27 4.68 21.01
C LYS A 66 -13.87 5.91 20.21
N TYR A 67 -13.81 5.76 18.90
CA TYR A 67 -13.50 6.83 17.96
C TYR A 67 -14.69 7.14 17.04
N ASN A 68 -14.90 8.41 16.78
CA ASN A 68 -15.86 8.92 15.81
C ASN A 68 -15.20 10.03 14.98
N LYS A 69 -15.38 9.99 13.66
CA LYS A 69 -14.77 10.98 12.75
C LYS A 69 -15.14 12.44 13.04
N VAL A 70 -16.29 12.68 13.66
CA VAL A 70 -16.78 14.04 13.97
C VAL A 70 -16.29 14.53 15.34
N PHE A 71 -16.24 13.64 16.33
CA PHE A 71 -15.98 13.99 17.74
C PHE A 71 -14.60 13.56 18.24
N GLY A 72 -13.86 12.77 17.46
CA GLY A 72 -12.59 12.18 17.88
C GLY A 72 -12.79 10.99 18.83
N TYR A 73 -11.84 10.79 19.74
CA TYR A 73 -11.93 9.78 20.79
C TYR A 73 -12.84 10.23 21.92
N TYR A 74 -13.63 9.29 22.45
CA TYR A 74 -14.55 9.54 23.56
C TYR A 74 -14.71 8.31 24.44
N LEU A 75 -15.04 8.56 25.71
CA LEU A 75 -15.44 7.56 26.68
C LEU A 75 -16.95 7.35 26.59
N GLU A 76 -17.39 6.13 26.35
CA GLU A 76 -18.81 5.78 26.32
C GLU A 76 -19.20 5.09 27.62
N VAL A 77 -20.19 5.66 28.31
CA VAL A 77 -20.73 5.16 29.57
C VAL A 77 -22.23 4.92 29.39
N THR A 78 -22.71 3.73 29.72
CA THR A 78 -24.17 3.45 29.67
C THR A 78 -24.90 4.16 30.79
N ASN A 79 -26.18 4.45 30.56
CA ASN A 79 -27.03 5.19 31.53
C ASN A 79 -27.08 4.54 32.91
N SER A 80 -26.90 3.20 33.02
CA SER A 80 -26.86 2.46 34.28
C SER A 80 -25.68 2.82 35.19
N TYR A 81 -24.65 3.46 34.66
CA TYR A 81 -23.45 3.87 35.41
C TYR A 81 -23.29 5.41 35.47
N LYS A 82 -24.30 6.17 35.08
CA LYS A 82 -24.25 7.63 35.00
C LYS A 82 -23.89 8.29 36.35
N ASP A 83 -24.37 7.74 37.44
CA ASP A 83 -24.13 8.28 38.79
C ASP A 83 -22.68 8.06 39.29
N LEU A 84 -21.91 7.23 38.60
CA LEU A 84 -20.49 6.97 38.88
C LEU A 84 -19.55 7.83 38.04
N VAL A 85 -20.08 8.67 37.14
CA VAL A 85 -19.27 9.54 36.28
C VAL A 85 -18.63 10.63 37.10
N PRO A 86 -17.27 10.76 37.10
CA PRO A 86 -16.57 11.80 37.85
C PRO A 86 -16.80 13.22 37.29
N ASP A 87 -16.61 14.23 38.11
CA ASP A 87 -16.79 15.65 37.75
C ASP A 87 -15.78 16.11 36.66
N TYR A 88 -14.64 15.47 36.54
CA TYR A 88 -13.63 15.80 35.50
C TYR A 88 -13.98 15.27 34.10
N TYR A 89 -15.05 14.47 33.97
CA TYR A 89 -15.57 14.08 32.67
C TYR A 89 -16.38 15.20 32.04
N THR A 90 -15.99 15.68 30.89
CA THR A 90 -16.76 16.65 30.12
C THR A 90 -17.71 15.93 29.16
N ARG A 91 -19.00 16.08 29.36
CA ARG A 91 -20.02 15.47 28.49
C ARG A 91 -20.03 16.13 27.11
N LYS A 92 -19.97 15.32 26.08
CA LYS A 92 -20.02 15.73 24.66
C LYS A 92 -21.33 15.41 23.98
N GLN A 93 -21.93 14.26 24.30
CA GLN A 93 -23.17 13.82 23.64
C GLN A 93 -23.98 12.90 24.56
N THR A 94 -25.29 13.07 24.53
CA THR A 94 -26.26 12.16 25.16
C THR A 94 -26.91 11.30 24.06
N LEU A 95 -26.93 10.00 24.26
CA LEU A 95 -27.60 9.00 23.43
C LEU A 95 -28.76 8.38 24.22
N ALA A 96 -29.61 7.59 23.54
CA ALA A 96 -30.75 6.93 24.21
C ALA A 96 -30.34 6.03 25.38
N ASN A 97 -29.21 5.28 25.23
CA ASN A 97 -28.78 4.27 26.20
C ASN A 97 -27.38 4.52 26.81
N ALA A 98 -26.72 5.62 26.45
CA ALA A 98 -25.36 5.93 26.88
C ALA A 98 -25.10 7.44 26.81
N GLU A 99 -24.06 7.89 27.48
CA GLU A 99 -23.50 9.23 27.34
C GLU A 99 -22.04 9.13 26.90
N ARG A 100 -21.59 10.14 26.16
CA ARG A 100 -20.21 10.26 25.65
C ARG A 100 -19.50 11.39 26.32
N TYR A 101 -18.30 11.09 26.79
CA TYR A 101 -17.48 12.02 27.56
C TYR A 101 -16.09 12.15 27.00
N ILE A 102 -15.41 13.23 27.33
CA ILE A 102 -13.98 13.42 27.12
C ILE A 102 -13.31 13.77 28.43
N THR A 103 -12.02 13.43 28.52
CA THR A 103 -11.14 13.89 29.60
C THR A 103 -9.95 14.65 29.01
N PRO A 104 -9.29 15.53 29.77
CA PRO A 104 -8.08 16.20 29.32
C PRO A 104 -7.01 15.21 28.83
N GLU A 105 -6.79 14.13 29.59
CA GLU A 105 -5.82 13.09 29.26
C GLU A 105 -6.15 12.37 27.94
N LEU A 106 -7.43 12.04 27.71
CA LEU A 106 -7.87 11.44 26.44
C LEU A 106 -7.67 12.42 25.28
N LYS A 107 -7.84 13.72 25.50
CA LYS A 107 -7.65 14.74 24.47
C LYS A 107 -6.16 14.91 24.11
N GLU A 108 -5.28 14.88 25.10
CA GLU A 108 -3.82 14.90 24.86
C GLU A 108 -3.35 13.69 24.05
N LEU A 109 -3.85 12.48 24.39
CA LEU A 109 -3.56 11.27 23.63
C LEU A 109 -4.11 11.34 22.19
N GLU A 110 -5.32 11.87 22.01
CA GLU A 110 -5.90 12.08 20.70
C GLU A 110 -5.02 12.98 19.84
N ASP A 111 -4.62 14.13 20.35
CA ASP A 111 -3.80 15.10 19.61
C ASP A 111 -2.44 14.51 19.23
N MET A 112 -1.87 13.67 20.09
CA MET A 112 -0.62 12.96 19.81
C MET A 112 -0.80 11.90 18.72
N ILE A 113 -1.83 11.06 18.79
CA ILE A 113 -2.10 9.98 17.84
C ILE A 113 -2.45 10.54 16.46
N LEU A 114 -3.40 11.49 16.40
CA LEU A 114 -3.83 12.08 15.12
C LEU A 114 -2.71 12.92 14.49
N GLY A 115 -1.97 13.67 15.29
CA GLY A 115 -0.83 14.44 14.81
C GLY A 115 0.31 13.55 14.24
N ALA A 116 0.54 12.38 14.83
CA ALA A 116 1.48 11.41 14.29
C ALA A 116 0.97 10.76 12.98
N GLU A 117 -0.32 10.49 12.90
CA GLU A 117 -0.96 9.91 11.71
C GLU A 117 -0.91 10.87 10.51
N ASP A 118 -1.28 12.14 10.71
CA ASP A 118 -1.23 13.15 9.64
C ASP A 118 0.20 13.37 9.12
N LYS A 119 1.18 13.44 10.04
CA LYS A 119 2.60 13.53 9.66
C LYS A 119 3.08 12.29 8.92
N LEU A 120 2.66 11.10 9.35
CA LEU A 120 3.00 9.84 8.70
C LEU A 120 2.50 9.82 7.26
N TYR A 121 1.23 10.15 7.03
CA TYR A 121 0.67 10.18 5.68
C TYR A 121 1.35 11.22 4.77
N ALA A 122 1.64 12.40 5.29
CA ALA A 122 2.34 13.43 4.54
C ALA A 122 3.75 12.97 4.12
N LEU A 123 4.50 12.39 5.05
CA LEU A 123 5.86 11.90 4.78
C LEU A 123 5.87 10.68 3.84
N GLU A 124 4.96 9.73 4.00
CA GLU A 124 4.83 8.60 3.06
C GLU A 124 4.48 9.07 1.65
N TYR A 125 3.63 10.09 1.51
CA TYR A 125 3.30 10.68 0.21
C TYR A 125 4.51 11.37 -0.43
N GLU A 126 5.29 12.11 0.34
CA GLU A 126 6.52 12.76 -0.11
C GLU A 126 7.53 11.72 -0.63
N LEU A 127 7.87 10.72 0.19
CA LEU A 127 8.79 9.66 -0.18
C LEU A 127 8.32 8.84 -1.40
N TYR A 128 7.04 8.53 -1.48
CA TYR A 128 6.47 7.90 -2.66
C TYR A 128 6.63 8.76 -3.91
N SER A 129 6.39 10.07 -3.79
CA SER A 129 6.52 11.00 -4.90
C SER A 129 7.97 11.10 -5.38
N GLU A 130 8.95 11.10 -4.48
CA GLU A 130 10.38 11.05 -4.82
C GLU A 130 10.75 9.77 -5.59
N VAL A 131 10.25 8.62 -5.13
CA VAL A 131 10.45 7.33 -5.82
C VAL A 131 9.84 7.37 -7.23
N ARG A 132 8.60 7.85 -7.34
CA ARG A 132 7.90 8.00 -8.63
C ARG A 132 8.65 8.91 -9.60
N GLU A 133 9.09 10.08 -9.16
CA GLU A 133 9.83 11.04 -10.00
C GLU A 133 11.19 10.46 -10.43
N THR A 134 11.88 9.77 -9.53
CA THR A 134 13.15 9.08 -9.86
C THR A 134 12.95 8.03 -10.96
N ILE A 135 11.87 7.26 -10.91
CA ILE A 135 11.53 6.27 -11.95
C ILE A 135 11.09 6.95 -13.24
N ALA A 136 10.27 8.00 -13.14
CA ALA A 136 9.81 8.77 -14.29
C ALA A 136 10.98 9.35 -15.09
N GLY A 137 12.03 9.82 -14.42
CA GLY A 137 13.25 10.27 -15.06
C GLY A 137 14.05 9.18 -15.81
N GLN A 138 13.72 7.90 -15.60
CA GLN A 138 14.38 6.75 -16.26
C GLN A 138 13.45 6.00 -17.24
N VAL A 139 12.22 6.49 -17.42
CA VAL A 139 11.18 5.75 -18.18
C VAL A 139 11.61 5.44 -19.62
N GLU A 140 12.28 6.37 -20.27
CA GLU A 140 12.74 6.21 -21.66
C GLU A 140 13.75 5.05 -21.80
N ARG A 141 14.72 4.99 -20.88
CA ARG A 141 15.70 3.90 -20.82
C ARG A 141 15.06 2.55 -20.49
N ILE A 142 14.09 2.54 -19.58
CA ILE A 142 13.33 1.33 -19.22
C ILE A 142 12.57 0.82 -20.44
N GLN A 143 11.88 1.71 -21.17
CA GLN A 143 11.12 1.36 -22.37
C GLN A 143 12.03 0.85 -23.50
N GLN A 144 13.18 1.46 -23.72
CA GLN A 144 14.15 1.00 -24.71
C GLN A 144 14.67 -0.40 -24.38
N THR A 145 15.01 -0.64 -23.11
CA THR A 145 15.45 -1.97 -22.64
C THR A 145 14.34 -3.00 -22.82
N ALA A 146 13.11 -2.68 -22.44
CA ALA A 146 11.97 -3.58 -22.62
C ALA A 146 11.73 -3.94 -24.09
N LYS A 147 11.81 -2.95 -25.00
CA LYS A 147 11.72 -3.19 -26.46
C LYS A 147 12.83 -4.10 -26.96
N ALA A 148 14.06 -3.92 -26.51
CA ALA A 148 15.19 -4.76 -26.90
C ALA A 148 15.01 -6.21 -26.40
N VAL A 149 14.58 -6.40 -25.17
CA VAL A 149 14.30 -7.72 -24.60
C VAL A 149 13.15 -8.40 -25.35
N ALA A 150 12.05 -7.68 -25.63
CA ALA A 150 10.93 -8.22 -26.40
C ALA A 150 11.33 -8.64 -27.83
N ALA A 151 12.18 -7.85 -28.52
CA ALA A 151 12.70 -8.23 -29.81
C ALA A 151 13.59 -9.47 -29.74
N LEU A 152 14.46 -9.56 -28.74
CA LEU A 152 15.33 -10.73 -28.53
C LEU A 152 14.52 -11.99 -28.24
N ASP A 153 13.49 -11.91 -27.42
CA ASP A 153 12.58 -13.02 -27.11
C ASP A 153 11.85 -13.51 -28.36
N ALA A 154 11.31 -12.59 -29.18
CA ALA A 154 10.66 -12.94 -30.44
C ALA A 154 11.63 -13.60 -31.40
N PHE A 155 12.82 -13.05 -31.59
CA PHE A 155 13.83 -13.64 -32.48
C PHE A 155 14.33 -15.01 -31.98
N SER A 156 14.51 -15.15 -30.67
CA SER A 156 14.90 -16.44 -30.08
C SER A 156 13.83 -17.51 -30.30
N SER A 157 12.56 -17.15 -30.10
CA SER A 157 11.42 -18.05 -30.33
C SER A 157 11.32 -18.45 -31.81
N LEU A 158 11.43 -17.49 -32.74
CA LEU A 158 11.41 -17.77 -34.19
C LEU A 158 12.58 -18.62 -34.61
N ALA A 159 13.79 -18.37 -34.10
CA ALA A 159 14.98 -19.16 -34.40
C ALA A 159 14.83 -20.62 -33.94
N LEU A 160 14.31 -20.81 -32.72
CA LEU A 160 14.04 -22.14 -32.16
C LEU A 160 13.03 -22.93 -33.01
N VAL A 161 11.95 -22.27 -33.45
CA VAL A 161 10.93 -22.86 -34.32
C VAL A 161 11.53 -23.20 -35.68
N ALA A 162 12.34 -22.31 -36.25
CA ALA A 162 13.01 -22.54 -37.56
C ALA A 162 13.98 -23.71 -37.48
N GLU A 163 14.76 -23.82 -36.40
CA GLU A 163 15.71 -24.94 -36.20
C GLU A 163 14.94 -26.26 -36.04
N ARG A 164 13.93 -26.33 -35.18
CA ARG A 164 13.13 -27.54 -34.92
C ARG A 164 12.42 -28.07 -36.17
N ASN A 165 11.90 -27.16 -37.01
CA ASN A 165 11.16 -27.52 -38.21
C ASN A 165 12.00 -27.47 -39.48
N HIS A 166 13.30 -27.29 -39.38
CA HIS A 166 14.23 -27.20 -40.52
C HIS A 166 13.81 -26.15 -41.57
N TYR A 167 13.36 -24.97 -41.10
CA TYR A 167 13.04 -23.87 -41.99
C TYR A 167 14.33 -23.21 -42.52
N VAL A 168 14.27 -22.74 -43.76
CA VAL A 168 15.39 -22.07 -44.41
C VAL A 168 15.09 -20.60 -44.63
N ARG A 169 16.14 -19.77 -44.60
CA ARG A 169 16.00 -18.34 -44.85
C ARG A 169 15.66 -18.09 -46.34
N PRO A 170 14.53 -17.43 -46.67
CA PRO A 170 14.20 -17.06 -48.04
C PRO A 170 15.14 -15.96 -48.57
N LYS A 171 15.33 -15.96 -49.89
CA LYS A 171 15.96 -14.83 -50.59
C LYS A 171 14.87 -13.89 -51.04
N VAL A 172 14.79 -12.71 -50.41
CA VAL A 172 13.80 -11.69 -50.77
C VAL A 172 14.46 -10.69 -51.73
N ASN A 173 13.80 -10.40 -52.84
CA ASN A 173 14.20 -9.41 -53.85
C ASN A 173 13.00 -8.66 -54.42
N GLU A 174 13.25 -7.65 -55.22
CA GLU A 174 12.21 -6.81 -55.84
C GLU A 174 11.76 -7.32 -57.24
N GLY A 175 12.15 -8.48 -57.63
CA GLY A 175 12.00 -9.00 -59.02
C GLY A 175 10.59 -9.48 -59.36
N GLY A 176 9.61 -9.45 -58.49
CA GLY A 176 8.22 -9.82 -58.78
C GLY A 176 7.98 -11.31 -59.04
N VAL A 177 8.97 -12.18 -58.87
CA VAL A 177 8.92 -13.63 -59.10
C VAL A 177 8.92 -14.36 -57.77
N ILE A 178 7.99 -15.30 -57.61
CA ILE A 178 7.97 -16.24 -56.46
C ILE A 178 8.46 -17.58 -56.94
N ASP A 179 9.65 -18.03 -56.49
CA ASP A 179 10.24 -19.34 -56.79
C ASP A 179 10.32 -20.17 -55.49
N ILE A 180 9.50 -21.21 -55.40
CA ILE A 180 9.42 -22.09 -54.23
C ILE A 180 9.87 -23.47 -54.61
N LYS A 181 10.96 -23.97 -54.00
CA LYS A 181 11.47 -25.35 -54.17
C LYS A 181 11.19 -26.13 -52.90
N GLY A 182 10.47 -27.28 -53.02
CA GLY A 182 10.13 -28.10 -51.87
C GLY A 182 9.21 -27.37 -50.86
N GLY A 183 8.15 -26.71 -51.40
CA GLY A 183 7.22 -25.91 -50.56
C GLY A 183 6.55 -26.74 -49.50
N ARG A 184 6.54 -26.24 -48.26
CA ARG A 184 5.92 -26.85 -47.09
C ARG A 184 4.95 -25.89 -46.45
N HIS A 185 3.84 -26.42 -45.95
CA HIS A 185 2.87 -25.59 -45.19
C HIS A 185 3.04 -25.82 -43.69
N PRO A 186 3.46 -24.83 -42.92
CA PRO A 186 3.88 -25.02 -41.54
C PRO A 186 2.80 -25.54 -40.59
N VAL A 187 1.52 -25.33 -40.92
CA VAL A 187 0.40 -25.86 -40.12
C VAL A 187 0.03 -27.27 -40.60
N VAL A 188 -0.07 -27.48 -41.93
CA VAL A 188 -0.47 -28.77 -42.50
C VAL A 188 0.55 -29.86 -42.16
N GLU A 189 1.84 -29.56 -42.25
CA GLU A 189 2.92 -30.54 -41.96
C GLU A 189 2.93 -31.01 -40.50
N GLN A 190 2.27 -30.29 -39.58
CA GLN A 190 2.10 -30.71 -38.20
C GLN A 190 0.86 -31.58 -37.97
N MET A 191 0.00 -31.74 -38.98
CA MET A 191 -1.28 -32.48 -38.92
C MET A 191 -1.26 -33.76 -39.75
N ILE A 192 -0.20 -33.97 -40.53
CA ILE A 192 -0.05 -35.14 -41.41
C ILE A 192 1.05 -36.01 -40.78
N ASP A 193 0.70 -37.26 -40.44
CA ASP A 193 1.65 -38.29 -39.97
C ASP A 193 2.57 -38.76 -41.11
#